data_b4eec81601ac0f23d405abbf3f4306e7
#
_entry.id   b4eec81601ac0f23d405abbf3f4306e7
#
_cell.length_a   1.000
_cell.length_b   1.000
_cell.length_c   1.000
_cell.angle_alpha   90.00
_cell.angle_beta   90.00
_cell.angle_gamma   90.00
#
_symmetry.space_group_name_H-M   'P 1'
#
loop_
_entity.id
_entity.type
_entity.pdbx_description
1 polymer ?
#
loop_
_entity_poly.entity_id
_entity_poly.type
_entity_poly.pdbx_seq_one_letter_code
_entity_poly.pdbx_strand_id
1 'polypeptide(L)'
;MRIRASLAVFTCLVLVGCTANVSESPLQGVTAQIGSSVPLISSFAQSASLGKGSSQQLPIKLPLESKSVRFAVIGDSGTGDSPQFEVARQMEAYREVVDFTFVLMLGDNIYGGDSPGDFARKFEEPYKPLLNAGVKFYASLGNHDNPDERKYKLFNMGGERYYSLKKNDVTFLALDSTYMSPEQLSWVERQLRDSNSAWKICYFHHPLYSDGKFHGPDLDLRSQLNPLFQKYGVNVVLSGHEHVYERLKPENGIYYFVLGNSGQLRYHNLRQSDQMQKGYDTDRGFMLVEIAGDKLYFQTISRTGTTIDSDVLPRQPPPSKAEDVQKSQK
;
A
#
# COMPACT_ATOMS: atom_id res chain seq x y z
N MET A 1 -56.96 -20.77 10.99
CA MET A 1 -57.09 -19.67 11.95
C MET A 1 -56.33 -18.47 11.39
N ARG A 2 -57.07 -17.50 10.88
CA ARG A 2 -56.51 -16.31 10.19
C ARG A 2 -56.31 -15.21 11.20
N ILE A 3 -55.14 -14.57 11.25
CA ILE A 3 -54.99 -13.28 11.92
C ILE A 3 -54.34 -12.31 10.93
N ARG A 4 -55.02 -11.18 10.78
CA ARG A 4 -54.74 -10.11 9.82
C ARG A 4 -53.67 -9.14 10.35
N ALA A 5 -52.90 -8.59 9.43
CA ALA A 5 -52.01 -7.47 9.58
C ALA A 5 -52.77 -6.16 9.83
N SER A 6 -52.20 -5.25 10.58
CA SER A 6 -52.58 -3.84 10.58
C SER A 6 -51.38 -2.96 10.28
N LEU A 7 -51.61 -2.17 9.22
CA LEU A 7 -50.74 -1.13 8.70
C LEU A 7 -50.99 0.16 9.49
N ALA A 8 -49.97 0.81 9.97
CA ALA A 8 -50.04 2.17 10.45
C ALA A 8 -49.06 3.07 9.73
N VAL A 9 -49.65 3.95 8.92
CA VAL A 9 -48.99 5.08 8.26
C VAL A 9 -49.00 6.27 9.21
N PHE A 10 -47.85 6.84 9.44
CA PHE A 10 -47.75 8.18 10.07
C PHE A 10 -47.00 9.12 9.11
N THR A 11 -47.83 10.01 8.52
CA THR A 11 -47.38 11.17 7.76
C THR A 11 -47.29 12.34 8.75
N CYS A 12 -46.15 12.98 8.85
CA CYS A 12 -46.07 14.27 9.52
C CYS A 12 -45.30 15.25 8.65
N LEU A 13 -46.06 16.16 8.06
CA LEU A 13 -45.64 17.32 7.29
C LEU A 13 -45.48 18.49 8.23
N VAL A 14 -44.33 19.12 8.34
CA VAL A 14 -44.17 20.46 8.94
C VAL A 14 -43.37 21.33 7.99
N LEU A 15 -44.08 22.24 7.36
CA LEU A 15 -43.58 23.42 6.65
C LEU A 15 -43.39 24.56 7.67
N VAL A 16 -42.17 25.10 7.76
CA VAL A 16 -41.96 26.41 8.37
C VAL A 16 -41.13 27.25 7.37
N GLY A 17 -41.78 28.21 6.78
CA GLY A 17 -41.15 29.24 5.98
C GLY A 17 -40.58 30.35 6.88
N CYS A 18 -39.38 30.80 6.58
CA CYS A 18 -38.86 32.08 7.07
C CYS A 18 -38.44 32.95 5.89
N THR A 19 -39.21 33.99 5.68
CA THR A 19 -38.87 35.11 4.80
C THR A 19 -37.93 36.05 5.53
N ALA A 20 -36.79 36.35 4.97
CA ALA A 20 -35.92 37.41 5.44
C ALA A 20 -35.96 38.59 4.47
N ASN A 21 -36.34 39.77 4.99
CA ASN A 21 -36.41 41.05 4.31
C ASN A 21 -35.00 41.56 3.96
N VAL A 22 -34.87 42.04 2.73
CA VAL A 22 -33.75 42.84 2.26
C VAL A 22 -34.12 44.32 2.48
N SER A 23 -33.32 45.03 3.26
CA SER A 23 -33.40 46.47 3.36
C SER A 23 -32.27 47.09 2.55
N GLU A 24 -32.65 47.80 1.50
CA GLU A 24 -31.78 48.73 0.75
C GLU A 24 -31.56 50.04 1.56
N SER A 25 -30.36 50.55 1.52
CA SER A 25 -30.05 51.96 1.89
C SER A 25 -29.06 52.58 0.91
N PRO A 26 -29.19 53.89 0.64
CA PRO A 26 -28.77 54.47 -0.62
C PRO A 26 -27.33 55.04 -0.63
N LEU A 27 -26.84 55.09 -1.87
CA LEU A 27 -25.58 55.71 -2.27
C LEU A 27 -25.51 57.22 -1.96
N GLN A 28 -24.45 57.65 -1.28
CA GLN A 28 -24.01 59.05 -1.33
C GLN A 28 -22.66 59.12 -2.05
N GLY A 29 -22.65 59.91 -3.09
CA GLY A 29 -21.51 60.18 -3.94
C GLY A 29 -20.48 61.12 -3.28
N VAL A 30 -19.21 60.81 -3.52
CA VAL A 30 -18.09 61.75 -3.33
C VAL A 30 -17.29 61.80 -4.61
N THR A 31 -17.37 62.93 -5.28
CA THR A 31 -16.48 63.34 -6.37
C THR A 31 -15.17 63.83 -5.79
N ALA A 32 -14.03 63.28 -6.21
CA ALA A 32 -12.72 63.87 -5.98
C ALA A 32 -11.91 63.86 -7.29
N GLN A 33 -11.27 64.96 -7.52
CA GLN A 33 -10.67 65.43 -8.74
C GLN A 33 -9.42 64.65 -9.18
N ILE A 34 -9.23 64.71 -10.51
CA ILE A 34 -8.08 64.20 -11.25
C ILE A 34 -6.88 65.11 -11.05
N GLY A 35 -5.79 64.59 -10.56
CA GLY A 35 -4.47 65.22 -10.57
C GLY A 35 -3.50 64.31 -11.35
N SER A 36 -3.11 64.85 -12.53
CA SER A 36 -2.15 64.18 -13.43
C SER A 36 -0.71 64.32 -12.94
N SER A 37 0.02 63.25 -12.80
CA SER A 37 1.47 63.21 -13.08
C SER A 37 1.95 61.74 -13.11
N VAL A 38 2.26 61.26 -14.30
CA VAL A 38 2.89 59.95 -14.55
C VAL A 38 4.39 60.18 -14.69
N PRO A 39 5.26 59.54 -13.95
CA PRO A 39 6.65 59.34 -14.37
C PRO A 39 6.75 58.00 -15.11
N LEU A 40 7.22 58.05 -16.36
CA LEU A 40 7.74 56.91 -17.12
C LEU A 40 8.88 56.25 -16.34
N ILE A 41 8.66 55.01 -15.88
CA ILE A 41 9.75 54.17 -15.42
C ILE A 41 9.98 53.11 -16.49
N SER A 42 11.16 53.22 -17.11
CA SER A 42 11.70 52.30 -18.09
C SER A 42 11.69 50.86 -17.57
N SER A 43 11.17 49.99 -18.42
CA SER A 43 11.23 48.52 -18.29
C SER A 43 12.67 48.02 -18.18
N PHE A 44 13.08 47.59 -17.01
CA PHE A 44 14.14 46.58 -16.87
C PHE A 44 13.46 45.22 -16.87
N ALA A 45 13.44 44.57 -18.02
CA ALA A 45 13.21 43.15 -18.11
C ALA A 45 14.44 42.45 -17.51
N GLN A 46 14.37 42.17 -16.19
CA GLN A 46 15.26 41.22 -15.54
C GLN A 46 14.73 39.83 -15.84
N SER A 47 15.35 39.17 -16.82
CA SER A 47 15.21 37.72 -17.00
C SER A 47 15.64 37.04 -15.69
N ALA A 48 14.66 36.65 -14.87
CA ALA A 48 14.89 35.72 -13.78
C ALA A 48 15.33 34.41 -14.42
N SER A 49 16.64 34.15 -14.43
CA SER A 49 17.17 32.81 -14.60
C SER A 49 16.59 31.98 -13.46
N LEU A 50 15.65 31.10 -13.79
CA LEU A 50 15.23 30.02 -12.92
C LEU A 50 16.51 29.23 -12.57
N GLY A 51 17.06 29.52 -11.40
CA GLY A 51 18.14 28.75 -10.83
C GLY A 51 17.68 27.30 -10.83
N LYS A 52 18.47 26.41 -11.48
CA LYS A 52 18.35 24.97 -11.31
C LYS A 52 18.36 24.73 -9.80
N GLY A 53 17.19 24.43 -9.23
CA GLY A 53 17.07 24.02 -7.85
C GLY A 53 18.10 22.91 -7.62
N SER A 54 18.87 22.99 -6.56
CA SER A 54 19.77 21.94 -6.14
C SER A 54 18.93 20.65 -6.09
N SER A 55 19.21 19.71 -6.99
CA SER A 55 18.60 18.38 -6.94
C SER A 55 19.05 17.77 -5.62
N GLN A 56 18.18 17.81 -4.62
CA GLN A 56 18.44 17.16 -3.34
C GLN A 56 18.55 15.67 -3.66
N GLN A 57 19.74 15.13 -3.57
CA GLN A 57 20.01 13.74 -3.89
C GLN A 57 19.22 12.86 -2.93
N LEU A 58 18.32 12.02 -3.48
CA LEU A 58 17.53 11.10 -2.67
C LEU A 58 18.44 10.13 -1.90
N PRO A 59 18.18 9.87 -0.62
CA PRO A 59 19.01 8.96 0.19
C PRO A 59 18.70 7.50 -0.17
N ILE A 60 19.29 6.97 -1.23
CA ILE A 60 19.12 5.58 -1.67
C ILE A 60 19.95 4.63 -0.80
N LYS A 61 19.31 3.54 -0.31
CA LYS A 61 19.93 2.46 0.47
C LYS A 61 20.02 1.14 -0.29
N LEU A 62 19.61 1.13 -1.57
CA LEU A 62 19.67 -0.05 -2.44
C LEU A 62 20.96 -0.02 -3.28
N PRO A 63 21.59 -1.19 -3.58
CA PRO A 63 22.83 -1.26 -4.32
C PRO A 63 22.67 -0.97 -5.82
N LEU A 64 21.45 -1.06 -6.38
CA LEU A 64 21.09 -0.83 -7.77
C LEU A 64 21.87 -1.72 -8.77
N GLU A 65 21.98 -3.01 -8.45
CA GLU A 65 22.70 -3.98 -9.29
C GLU A 65 22.00 -4.21 -10.64
N SER A 66 22.77 -4.39 -11.71
CA SER A 66 22.26 -4.39 -13.09
C SER A 66 21.30 -5.54 -13.44
N LYS A 67 21.33 -6.66 -12.72
CA LYS A 67 20.48 -7.85 -12.95
C LYS A 67 19.52 -8.14 -11.80
N SER A 68 19.39 -7.23 -10.87
CA SER A 68 18.52 -7.37 -9.70
C SER A 68 17.05 -7.27 -10.08
N VAL A 69 16.17 -7.80 -9.19
CA VAL A 69 14.74 -7.59 -9.27
C VAL A 69 14.37 -6.44 -8.33
N ARG A 70 13.84 -5.34 -8.88
CA ARG A 70 13.47 -4.14 -8.12
C ARG A 70 11.98 -3.87 -8.22
N PHE A 71 11.36 -3.64 -7.07
CA PHE A 71 9.93 -3.36 -6.97
C PHE A 71 9.61 -2.48 -5.77
N ALA A 72 8.43 -1.88 -5.79
CA ALA A 72 7.88 -1.19 -4.64
C ALA A 72 6.75 -2.01 -4.00
N VAL A 73 6.43 -1.72 -2.75
CA VAL A 73 5.34 -2.34 -1.99
C VAL A 73 4.51 -1.27 -1.31
N ILE A 74 3.19 -1.38 -1.43
CA ILE A 74 2.19 -0.54 -0.77
C ILE A 74 1.06 -1.42 -0.23
N GLY A 75 0.41 -1.00 0.83
CA GLY A 75 -0.78 -1.65 1.36
C GLY A 75 -1.74 -0.64 1.95
N ASP A 76 -3.04 -0.98 1.96
CA ASP A 76 -4.11 -0.15 2.52
C ASP A 76 -4.10 1.27 1.94
N SER A 77 -3.86 1.34 0.62
CA SER A 77 -3.48 2.58 -0.03
C SER A 77 -4.65 3.39 -0.61
N GLY A 78 -5.78 2.74 -0.94
CA GLY A 78 -6.85 3.28 -1.76
C GLY A 78 -7.78 4.29 -1.09
N THR A 79 -7.27 5.34 -0.48
CA THR A 79 -8.06 6.36 0.24
C THR A 79 -8.54 7.50 -0.66
N GLY A 80 -7.76 7.90 -1.66
CA GLY A 80 -8.00 9.05 -2.52
C GLY A 80 -7.80 10.39 -1.83
N ASP A 81 -7.04 10.43 -0.74
CA ASP A 81 -6.74 11.61 0.04
C ASP A 81 -5.31 12.14 -0.19
N SER A 82 -5.01 13.34 0.34
CA SER A 82 -3.71 13.99 0.18
C SER A 82 -2.52 13.11 0.62
N PRO A 83 -2.57 12.39 1.76
CA PRO A 83 -1.48 11.53 2.17
C PRO A 83 -1.14 10.41 1.17
N GLN A 84 -2.13 9.79 0.52
CA GLN A 84 -1.88 8.82 -0.55
C GLN A 84 -1.14 9.46 -1.72
N PHE A 85 -1.58 10.65 -2.17
CA PHE A 85 -0.89 11.39 -3.24
C PHE A 85 0.54 11.78 -2.85
N GLU A 86 0.79 12.06 -1.57
CA GLU A 86 2.14 12.37 -1.09
C GLU A 86 3.06 11.15 -1.13
N VAL A 87 2.56 9.96 -0.73
CA VAL A 87 3.28 8.69 -0.91
C VAL A 87 3.55 8.43 -2.38
N ALA A 88 2.55 8.59 -3.25
CA ALA A 88 2.69 8.35 -4.68
C ALA A 88 3.74 9.27 -5.33
N ARG A 89 3.80 10.56 -4.93
CA ARG A 89 4.86 11.49 -5.39
C ARG A 89 6.26 11.06 -4.96
N GLN A 90 6.41 10.53 -3.74
CA GLN A 90 7.70 9.96 -3.32
C GLN A 90 8.06 8.73 -4.16
N MET A 91 7.10 7.84 -4.40
CA MET A 91 7.31 6.67 -5.26
C MET A 91 7.77 7.08 -6.66
N GLU A 92 7.17 8.11 -7.26
CA GLU A 92 7.57 8.68 -8.55
C GLU A 92 9.02 9.18 -8.49
N ALA A 93 9.37 10.01 -7.51
CA ALA A 93 10.71 10.56 -7.35
C ALA A 93 11.78 9.45 -7.19
N TYR A 94 11.50 8.45 -6.36
CA TYR A 94 12.41 7.32 -6.18
C TYR A 94 12.48 6.41 -7.41
N ARG A 95 11.42 6.29 -8.19
CA ARG A 95 11.40 5.50 -9.43
C ARG A 95 12.41 6.01 -10.45
N GLU A 96 12.62 7.32 -10.55
CA GLU A 96 13.59 7.93 -11.45
C GLU A 96 15.04 7.45 -11.20
N VAL A 97 15.34 7.03 -9.96
CA VAL A 97 16.68 6.57 -9.57
C VAL A 97 16.75 5.05 -9.42
N VAL A 98 15.74 4.45 -8.76
CA VAL A 98 15.73 3.01 -8.47
C VAL A 98 15.32 2.17 -9.67
N ASP A 99 14.58 2.76 -10.60
CA ASP A 99 14.08 2.11 -11.83
C ASP A 99 13.32 0.80 -11.54
N PHE A 100 12.44 0.79 -10.55
CA PHE A 100 11.56 -0.35 -10.33
C PHE A 100 10.46 -0.40 -11.40
N THR A 101 10.10 -1.60 -11.80
CA THR A 101 9.18 -1.83 -12.94
C THR A 101 7.80 -2.33 -12.50
N PHE A 102 7.63 -2.67 -11.23
CA PHE A 102 6.33 -3.08 -10.70
C PHE A 102 6.17 -2.75 -9.21
N VAL A 103 4.92 -2.77 -8.79
CA VAL A 103 4.47 -2.54 -7.40
C VAL A 103 3.65 -3.74 -6.96
N LEU A 104 3.85 -4.21 -5.74
CA LEU A 104 2.96 -5.15 -5.06
C LEU A 104 1.99 -4.35 -4.19
N MET A 105 0.70 -4.66 -4.28
CA MET A 105 -0.36 -4.07 -3.47
C MET A 105 -0.90 -5.12 -2.50
N LEU A 106 -0.89 -4.80 -1.22
CA LEU A 106 -1.14 -5.76 -0.13
C LEU A 106 -2.62 -5.78 0.32
N GLY A 107 -3.54 -5.45 -0.58
CA GLY A 107 -4.96 -5.39 -0.28
C GLY A 107 -5.43 -4.05 0.25
N ASP A 108 -6.74 -3.91 0.40
CA ASP A 108 -7.45 -2.68 0.67
C ASP A 108 -7.05 -1.60 -0.35
N ASN A 109 -7.21 -2.00 -1.62
CA ASN A 109 -6.78 -1.23 -2.77
C ASN A 109 -7.70 -0.05 -3.05
N ILE A 110 -9.00 -0.18 -2.72
CA ILE A 110 -10.04 0.84 -2.91
C ILE A 110 -10.97 0.86 -1.69
N TYR A 111 -10.94 1.91 -0.88
CA TYR A 111 -11.87 2.06 0.24
C TYR A 111 -13.19 2.69 -0.15
N GLY A 112 -14.31 2.14 0.34
CA GLY A 112 -15.62 2.79 0.31
C GLY A 112 -16.30 2.89 -1.04
N GLY A 113 -15.95 2.07 -2.01
CA GLY A 113 -16.65 1.93 -3.30
C GLY A 113 -15.71 1.57 -4.44
N ASP A 114 -16.29 0.93 -5.47
CA ASP A 114 -15.62 0.34 -6.62
C ASP A 114 -16.18 0.87 -7.97
N SER A 115 -16.76 2.07 -7.94
CA SER A 115 -17.18 2.73 -9.18
C SER A 115 -15.99 3.15 -10.05
N PRO A 116 -16.15 3.35 -11.35
CA PRO A 116 -15.07 3.88 -12.20
C PRO A 116 -14.45 5.17 -11.66
N GLY A 117 -15.24 6.04 -11.02
CA GLY A 117 -14.76 7.26 -10.37
C GLY A 117 -13.93 6.99 -9.11
N ASP A 118 -14.22 5.90 -8.39
CA ASP A 118 -13.41 5.48 -7.25
C ASP A 118 -12.05 4.98 -7.69
N PHE A 119 -11.99 4.11 -8.72
CA PHE A 119 -10.72 3.67 -9.31
C PHE A 119 -9.89 4.84 -9.83
N ALA A 120 -10.52 5.78 -10.53
CA ALA A 120 -9.82 6.97 -11.01
C ALA A 120 -9.19 7.74 -9.85
N ARG A 121 -9.98 8.15 -8.85
CA ARG A 121 -9.55 9.01 -7.75
C ARG A 121 -8.58 8.34 -6.78
N LYS A 122 -8.80 7.03 -6.49
CA LYS A 122 -8.08 6.30 -5.44
C LYS A 122 -6.91 5.48 -5.94
N PHE A 123 -6.79 5.31 -7.26
CA PHE A 123 -5.71 4.53 -7.86
C PHE A 123 -5.09 5.21 -9.09
N GLU A 124 -5.87 5.50 -10.14
CA GLU A 124 -5.29 5.98 -11.40
C GLU A 124 -4.64 7.36 -11.26
N GLU A 125 -5.31 8.30 -10.61
CA GLU A 125 -4.81 9.67 -10.43
C GLU A 125 -3.57 9.74 -9.54
N PRO A 126 -3.54 9.13 -8.32
CA PRO A 126 -2.35 9.14 -7.50
C PRO A 126 -1.13 8.52 -8.19
N TYR A 127 -1.31 7.39 -8.88
CA TYR A 127 -0.20 6.65 -9.50
C TYR A 127 -0.04 6.91 -10.99
N LYS A 128 -0.71 7.93 -11.54
CA LYS A 128 -0.66 8.27 -12.97
C LYS A 128 0.75 8.38 -13.55
N PRO A 129 1.74 9.03 -12.91
CA PRO A 129 3.10 9.08 -13.42
C PRO A 129 3.75 7.70 -13.54
N LEU A 130 3.55 6.83 -12.55
CA LEU A 130 4.07 5.46 -12.56
C LEU A 130 3.39 4.61 -13.64
N LEU A 131 2.06 4.72 -13.79
CA LEU A 131 1.30 4.03 -14.82
C LEU A 131 1.75 4.46 -16.22
N ASN A 132 1.96 5.75 -16.44
CA ASN A 132 2.45 6.31 -17.71
C ASN A 132 3.89 5.85 -18.00
N ALA A 133 4.72 5.62 -16.98
CA ALA A 133 6.06 5.04 -17.12
C ALA A 133 6.03 3.53 -17.34
N GLY A 134 4.85 2.91 -17.44
CA GLY A 134 4.68 1.47 -17.69
C GLY A 134 4.87 0.57 -16.47
N VAL A 135 4.94 1.14 -15.25
CA VAL A 135 5.02 0.37 -14.01
C VAL A 135 3.75 -0.47 -13.84
N LYS A 136 3.90 -1.75 -13.55
CA LYS A 136 2.78 -2.69 -13.34
C LYS A 136 2.44 -2.79 -11.86
N PHE A 137 1.15 -2.74 -11.55
CA PHE A 137 0.67 -2.97 -10.20
C PHE A 137 0.08 -4.38 -10.10
N TYR A 138 0.53 -5.18 -9.15
CA TYR A 138 0.09 -6.55 -8.91
C TYR A 138 -0.60 -6.60 -7.54
N ALA A 139 -1.93 -6.62 -7.55
CA ALA A 139 -2.72 -6.54 -6.33
C ALA A 139 -2.99 -7.91 -5.69
N SER A 140 -3.09 -7.95 -4.37
CA SER A 140 -3.91 -8.90 -3.63
C SER A 140 -5.19 -8.20 -3.17
N LEU A 141 -6.23 -8.97 -2.78
CA LEU A 141 -7.46 -8.41 -2.24
C LEU A 141 -7.39 -8.32 -0.73
N GLY A 142 -7.93 -7.21 -0.18
CA GLY A 142 -8.18 -7.03 1.24
C GLY A 142 -9.65 -7.18 1.60
N ASN A 143 -9.99 -6.97 2.86
CA ASN A 143 -11.36 -7.14 3.34
C ASN A 143 -12.29 -5.97 2.98
N HIS A 144 -11.74 -4.82 2.59
CA HIS A 144 -12.50 -3.69 2.06
C HIS A 144 -12.66 -3.73 0.54
N ASP A 145 -11.91 -4.58 -0.16
CA ASP A 145 -11.97 -4.70 -1.61
C ASP A 145 -13.18 -5.55 -2.05
N ASN A 146 -13.85 -5.12 -3.12
CA ASN A 146 -14.82 -5.98 -3.79
C ASN A 146 -14.08 -7.12 -4.50
N PRO A 147 -14.49 -8.40 -4.31
CA PRO A 147 -13.87 -9.53 -5.02
C PRO A 147 -13.82 -9.39 -6.55
N ASP A 148 -14.66 -8.57 -7.15
CA ASP A 148 -14.66 -8.31 -8.59
C ASP A 148 -13.58 -7.31 -9.04
N GLU A 149 -12.89 -6.66 -8.12
CA GLU A 149 -11.69 -5.85 -8.41
C GLU A 149 -10.56 -6.67 -9.05
N ARG A 150 -10.55 -8.01 -8.84
CA ARG A 150 -9.66 -8.92 -9.57
C ARG A 150 -9.77 -8.83 -11.10
N LYS A 151 -10.88 -8.28 -11.61
CA LYS A 151 -11.12 -8.07 -13.03
C LYS A 151 -10.62 -6.71 -13.53
N TYR A 152 -10.24 -5.82 -12.61
CA TYR A 152 -9.73 -4.51 -12.97
C TYR A 152 -8.34 -4.65 -13.61
N LYS A 153 -8.24 -4.23 -14.86
CA LYS A 153 -7.07 -4.54 -15.72
C LYS A 153 -5.73 -4.04 -15.15
N LEU A 154 -5.74 -2.89 -14.47
CA LEU A 154 -4.50 -2.29 -13.96
C LEU A 154 -3.99 -2.96 -12.69
N PHE A 155 -4.80 -3.79 -12.02
CA PHE A 155 -4.37 -4.61 -10.88
C PHE A 155 -3.64 -5.89 -11.28
N ASN A 156 -3.62 -6.22 -12.58
CA ASN A 156 -2.90 -7.34 -13.17
C ASN A 156 -3.13 -8.70 -12.48
N MET A 157 -4.30 -8.91 -11.91
CA MET A 157 -4.72 -10.15 -11.27
C MET A 157 -5.20 -11.23 -12.27
N GLY A 158 -5.43 -10.85 -13.54
CA GLY A 158 -5.89 -11.77 -14.58
C GLY A 158 -7.32 -12.30 -14.39
N GLY A 159 -8.11 -11.71 -13.50
CA GLY A 159 -9.44 -12.16 -13.11
C GLY A 159 -9.44 -13.19 -11.97
N GLU A 160 -8.27 -13.56 -11.47
CA GLU A 160 -8.09 -14.54 -10.41
C GLU A 160 -8.02 -13.88 -9.02
N ARG A 161 -8.49 -14.58 -7.99
CA ARG A 161 -8.40 -14.10 -6.59
C ARG A 161 -7.02 -14.34 -5.99
N TYR A 162 -6.33 -15.36 -6.48
CA TYR A 162 -4.97 -15.70 -6.10
C TYR A 162 -4.22 -16.18 -7.34
N TYR A 163 -2.96 -15.80 -7.45
CA TYR A 163 -2.14 -16.07 -8.64
C TYR A 163 -0.65 -16.04 -8.29
N SER A 164 0.16 -16.49 -9.23
CA SER A 164 1.61 -16.40 -9.11
C SER A 164 2.21 -15.64 -10.29
N LEU A 165 3.30 -14.95 -10.03
CA LEU A 165 4.13 -14.34 -11.08
C LEU A 165 5.60 -14.62 -10.79
N LYS A 166 6.38 -14.69 -11.86
CA LYS A 166 7.83 -14.90 -11.77
C LYS A 166 8.57 -13.72 -12.38
N LYS A 167 9.59 -13.24 -11.68
CA LYS A 167 10.53 -12.22 -12.16
C LYS A 167 11.95 -12.73 -11.94
N ASN A 168 12.68 -13.02 -13.00
CA ASN A 168 13.98 -13.68 -12.93
C ASN A 168 13.89 -14.95 -12.05
N ASP A 169 14.67 -15.03 -10.97
CA ASP A 169 14.70 -16.16 -10.04
C ASP A 169 13.90 -15.90 -8.76
N VAL A 170 12.87 -15.08 -8.85
CA VAL A 170 11.93 -14.78 -7.75
C VAL A 170 10.53 -15.19 -8.15
N THR A 171 9.90 -16.04 -7.36
CA THR A 171 8.47 -16.38 -7.45
C THR A 171 7.69 -15.58 -6.41
N PHE A 172 6.64 -14.91 -6.86
CA PHE A 172 5.69 -14.19 -6.02
C PHE A 172 4.34 -14.93 -6.04
N LEU A 173 3.73 -15.13 -4.88
CA LEU A 173 2.38 -15.65 -4.73
C LEU A 173 1.50 -14.58 -4.11
N ALA A 174 0.53 -14.09 -4.88
CA ALA A 174 -0.58 -13.28 -4.37
C ALA A 174 -1.67 -14.21 -3.84
N LEU A 175 -2.10 -14.01 -2.59
CA LEU A 175 -3.13 -14.83 -1.97
C LEU A 175 -4.33 -13.96 -1.59
N ASP A 176 -5.52 -14.56 -1.61
CA ASP A 176 -6.72 -13.98 -1.03
C ASP A 176 -6.86 -14.48 0.41
N SER A 177 -6.41 -13.68 1.35
CA SER A 177 -6.46 -14.00 2.77
C SER A 177 -7.84 -13.76 3.40
N THR A 178 -8.74 -13.03 2.73
CA THR A 178 -10.12 -12.82 3.19
C THR A 178 -10.94 -14.11 3.05
N TYR A 179 -10.63 -14.93 2.03
CA TYR A 179 -11.37 -16.15 1.72
C TYR A 179 -10.41 -17.32 1.43
N MET A 180 -9.64 -17.70 2.44
CA MET A 180 -8.74 -18.84 2.33
C MET A 180 -9.55 -20.15 2.27
N SER A 181 -9.61 -20.75 1.09
CA SER A 181 -10.30 -22.01 0.87
C SER A 181 -9.35 -23.20 0.81
N PRO A 182 -9.83 -24.45 1.01
CA PRO A 182 -9.01 -25.65 0.82
C PRO A 182 -8.40 -25.76 -0.59
N GLU A 183 -9.11 -25.27 -1.61
CA GLU A 183 -8.62 -25.24 -2.99
C GLU A 183 -7.44 -24.28 -3.13
N GLN A 184 -7.53 -23.09 -2.52
CA GLN A 184 -6.43 -22.11 -2.50
C GLN A 184 -5.23 -22.67 -1.73
N LEU A 185 -5.42 -23.30 -0.57
CA LEU A 185 -4.34 -23.93 0.19
C LEU A 185 -3.65 -25.03 -0.62
N SER A 186 -4.42 -25.88 -1.30
CA SER A 186 -3.88 -26.91 -2.18
C SER A 186 -3.11 -26.30 -3.37
N TRP A 187 -3.58 -25.17 -3.89
CA TRP A 187 -2.89 -24.43 -4.95
C TRP A 187 -1.58 -23.82 -4.44
N VAL A 188 -1.58 -23.19 -3.26
CA VAL A 188 -0.37 -22.65 -2.60
C VAL A 188 0.68 -23.76 -2.44
N GLU A 189 0.27 -24.93 -1.92
CA GLU A 189 1.19 -26.05 -1.74
C GLU A 189 1.82 -26.48 -3.07
N ARG A 190 1.01 -26.62 -4.14
CA ARG A 190 1.52 -26.97 -5.48
C ARG A 190 2.49 -25.92 -6.00
N GLN A 191 2.13 -24.63 -5.94
CA GLN A 191 2.98 -23.55 -6.45
C GLN A 191 4.33 -23.47 -5.72
N LEU A 192 4.32 -23.62 -4.41
CA LEU A 192 5.55 -23.59 -3.61
C LEU A 192 6.42 -24.82 -3.83
N ARG A 193 5.80 -26.02 -3.91
CA ARG A 193 6.50 -27.29 -4.16
C ARG A 193 7.17 -27.29 -5.54
N ASP A 194 6.45 -26.85 -6.56
CA ASP A 194 6.88 -26.93 -7.95
C ASP A 194 7.79 -25.75 -8.34
N SER A 195 7.91 -24.73 -7.48
CA SER A 195 8.81 -23.59 -7.69
C SER A 195 10.26 -23.95 -7.37
N ASN A 196 11.12 -23.78 -8.36
CA ASN A 196 12.58 -23.89 -8.22
C ASN A 196 13.29 -22.53 -8.09
N SER A 197 12.54 -21.44 -7.91
CA SER A 197 13.11 -20.11 -7.74
C SER A 197 13.92 -20.03 -6.45
N ALA A 198 15.02 -19.27 -6.49
CA ALA A 198 15.86 -19.02 -5.32
C ALA A 198 15.11 -18.26 -4.23
N TRP A 199 14.27 -17.32 -4.64
CA TRP A 199 13.42 -16.54 -3.74
C TRP A 199 11.94 -16.86 -3.95
N LYS A 200 11.23 -17.08 -2.84
CA LYS A 200 9.78 -17.26 -2.79
C LYS A 200 9.20 -16.21 -1.86
N ILE A 201 8.34 -15.35 -2.38
CA ILE A 201 7.68 -14.25 -1.67
C ILE A 201 6.19 -14.46 -1.74
N CYS A 202 5.52 -14.51 -0.59
CA CYS A 202 4.08 -14.53 -0.50
C CYS A 202 3.58 -13.16 -0.05
N TYR A 203 2.52 -12.64 -0.69
CA TYR A 203 1.90 -11.38 -0.28
C TYR A 203 0.39 -11.47 -0.28
N PHE A 204 -0.21 -10.89 0.73
CA PHE A 204 -1.64 -10.93 0.99
C PHE A 204 -1.99 -9.92 2.08
N HIS A 205 -3.28 -9.75 2.37
CA HIS A 205 -3.74 -8.67 3.22
C HIS A 205 -3.53 -8.92 4.73
N HIS A 206 -4.12 -9.98 5.29
CA HIS A 206 -4.14 -10.21 6.75
C HIS A 206 -2.80 -10.74 7.26
N PRO A 207 -2.15 -10.10 8.26
CA PRO A 207 -0.83 -10.50 8.73
C PRO A 207 -0.87 -11.79 9.56
N LEU A 208 0.07 -12.70 9.31
CA LEU A 208 0.25 -13.89 10.15
C LEU A 208 0.89 -13.54 11.50
N TYR A 209 1.69 -12.50 11.53
CA TYR A 209 2.35 -11.95 12.72
C TYR A 209 2.22 -10.43 12.69
N SER A 210 1.84 -9.84 13.80
CA SER A 210 1.77 -8.39 13.99
C SER A 210 1.68 -8.04 15.46
N ASP A 211 2.26 -6.91 15.83
CA ASP A 211 2.12 -6.26 17.12
C ASP A 211 1.07 -5.12 17.10
N GLY A 212 0.31 -5.01 16.03
CA GLY A 212 -0.81 -4.08 15.94
C GLY A 212 -1.84 -4.31 17.05
N LYS A 213 -2.36 -3.23 17.61
CA LYS A 213 -3.33 -3.30 18.73
C LYS A 213 -4.76 -3.50 18.26
N PHE A 214 -5.06 -3.08 17.03
CA PHE A 214 -6.44 -3.01 16.57
C PHE A 214 -6.94 -4.35 16.03
N HIS A 215 -6.26 -4.94 15.08
CA HIS A 215 -6.61 -6.26 14.54
C HIS A 215 -5.69 -7.35 15.10
N GLY A 216 -4.38 -7.09 15.13
CA GLY A 216 -3.36 -8.08 15.49
C GLY A 216 -3.12 -9.13 14.39
N PRO A 217 -2.47 -10.24 14.72
CA PRO A 217 -2.20 -11.32 13.77
C PRO A 217 -3.44 -12.20 13.54
N ASP A 218 -3.63 -12.70 12.32
CA ASP A 218 -4.60 -13.73 12.00
C ASP A 218 -4.04 -15.12 12.35
N LEU A 219 -4.46 -15.66 13.49
CA LEU A 219 -3.96 -16.91 14.03
C LEU A 219 -4.44 -18.14 13.24
N ASP A 220 -5.66 -18.08 12.70
CA ASP A 220 -6.24 -19.17 11.90
C ASP A 220 -5.51 -19.28 10.57
N LEU A 221 -5.33 -18.15 9.89
CA LEU A 221 -4.56 -18.08 8.66
C LEU A 221 -3.09 -18.50 8.89
N ARG A 222 -2.50 -18.07 10.00
CA ARG A 222 -1.15 -18.50 10.39
C ARG A 222 -1.05 -20.00 10.56
N SER A 223 -2.03 -20.62 11.22
CA SER A 223 -2.05 -22.08 11.43
C SER A 223 -2.11 -22.86 10.12
N GLN A 224 -2.73 -22.29 9.07
CA GLN A 224 -2.89 -22.93 7.76
C GLN A 224 -1.67 -22.68 6.85
N LEU A 225 -1.15 -21.47 6.79
CA LEU A 225 -0.11 -21.09 5.82
C LEU A 225 1.32 -21.33 6.32
N ASN A 226 1.58 -21.07 7.61
CA ASN A 226 2.95 -21.11 8.14
C ASN A 226 3.63 -22.48 7.99
N PRO A 227 2.95 -23.63 8.20
CA PRO A 227 3.55 -24.94 7.94
C PRO A 227 3.94 -25.15 6.48
N LEU A 228 3.13 -24.66 5.52
CA LEU A 228 3.45 -24.75 4.10
C LEU A 228 4.64 -23.84 3.75
N PHE A 229 4.67 -22.62 4.29
CA PHE A 229 5.74 -21.68 4.04
C PHE A 229 7.09 -22.18 4.54
N GLN A 230 7.13 -22.74 5.74
CA GLN A 230 8.32 -23.38 6.30
C GLN A 230 8.76 -24.60 5.47
N LYS A 231 7.83 -25.52 5.17
CA LYS A 231 8.11 -26.74 4.42
C LYS A 231 8.72 -26.47 3.04
N TYR A 232 8.24 -25.44 2.36
CA TYR A 232 8.63 -25.15 0.98
C TYR A 232 9.58 -23.96 0.82
N GLY A 233 10.11 -23.44 1.93
CA GLY A 233 11.17 -22.43 1.93
C GLY A 233 10.71 -21.07 1.39
N VAL A 234 9.56 -20.57 1.84
CA VAL A 234 9.20 -19.15 1.64
C VAL A 234 10.22 -18.29 2.38
N ASN A 235 10.70 -17.22 1.74
CA ASN A 235 11.72 -16.35 2.32
C ASN A 235 11.11 -15.11 2.95
N VAL A 236 10.05 -14.55 2.32
CA VAL A 236 9.45 -13.27 2.74
C VAL A 236 7.93 -13.37 2.66
N VAL A 237 7.27 -12.83 3.66
CA VAL A 237 5.82 -12.59 3.69
C VAL A 237 5.57 -11.10 3.85
N LEU A 238 4.75 -10.53 2.96
CA LEU A 238 4.34 -9.14 2.98
C LEU A 238 2.83 -9.07 3.21
N SER A 239 2.39 -8.26 4.16
CA SER A 239 0.97 -8.08 4.50
C SER A 239 0.62 -6.62 4.79
N GLY A 240 -0.68 -6.30 4.73
CA GLY A 240 -1.27 -5.02 5.08
C GLY A 240 -2.13 -5.12 6.35
N HIS A 241 -3.37 -4.58 6.28
CA HIS A 241 -4.45 -4.69 7.24
C HIS A 241 -4.25 -3.91 8.56
N GLU A 242 -3.12 -4.08 9.23
CA GLU A 242 -2.71 -3.18 10.29
C GLU A 242 -2.11 -1.92 9.67
N HIS A 243 -2.77 -0.77 9.90
CA HIS A 243 -2.43 0.51 9.27
C HIS A 243 -1.16 1.13 9.87
N VAL A 244 -0.08 0.33 9.89
CA VAL A 244 1.24 0.64 10.43
C VAL A 244 2.33 0.06 9.52
N TYR A 245 3.58 0.40 9.79
CA TYR A 245 4.71 -0.37 9.30
C TYR A 245 5.29 -1.20 10.44
N GLU A 246 5.50 -2.49 10.18
CA GLU A 246 6.23 -3.40 11.05
C GLU A 246 7.20 -4.26 10.26
N ARG A 247 8.38 -4.46 10.83
CA ARG A 247 9.27 -5.56 10.50
C ARG A 247 9.48 -6.40 11.75
N LEU A 248 9.21 -7.69 11.63
CA LEU A 248 9.38 -8.63 12.72
C LEU A 248 10.74 -9.33 12.65
N LYS A 249 11.22 -9.84 13.75
CA LYS A 249 12.34 -10.76 13.74
C LYS A 249 11.98 -11.99 12.92
N PRO A 250 12.94 -12.60 12.21
CA PRO A 250 12.64 -13.77 11.39
C PRO A 250 12.04 -14.92 12.23
N GLU A 251 10.92 -15.46 11.77
CA GLU A 251 10.30 -16.63 12.36
C GLU A 251 10.56 -17.87 11.50
N ASN A 252 11.29 -18.83 12.04
CA ASN A 252 11.72 -20.05 11.31
C ASN A 252 12.41 -19.74 9.96
N GLY A 253 13.23 -18.70 9.93
CA GLY A 253 13.96 -18.27 8.74
C GLY A 253 13.14 -17.47 7.72
N ILE A 254 11.88 -17.14 8.01
CA ILE A 254 11.02 -16.33 7.15
C ILE A 254 10.96 -14.90 7.67
N TYR A 255 11.13 -13.92 6.80
CA TYR A 255 10.99 -12.50 7.12
C TYR A 255 9.54 -12.05 6.94
N TYR A 256 8.97 -11.40 7.96
CA TYR A 256 7.59 -10.91 7.94
C TYR A 256 7.57 -9.39 8.02
N PHE A 257 6.79 -8.78 7.13
CA PHE A 257 6.56 -7.33 7.10
C PHE A 257 5.08 -7.04 7.05
N VAL A 258 4.68 -6.00 7.77
CA VAL A 258 3.37 -5.36 7.66
C VAL A 258 3.56 -3.96 7.11
N LEU A 259 2.85 -3.63 6.04
CA LEU A 259 2.88 -2.33 5.36
C LEU A 259 1.45 -1.88 5.04
N GLY A 260 0.64 -1.64 6.08
CA GLY A 260 -0.72 -1.12 5.92
C GLY A 260 -0.81 0.39 6.04
N ASN A 261 0.33 1.10 5.90
CA ASN A 261 0.38 2.54 6.10
C ASN A 261 0.63 3.35 4.83
N SER A 262 0.25 2.86 3.64
CA SER A 262 0.52 3.63 2.42
C SER A 262 -0.55 4.69 2.10
N GLY A 263 -1.79 4.51 2.55
CA GLY A 263 -2.87 5.50 2.49
C GLY A 263 -3.49 5.68 3.87
N GLN A 264 -3.88 4.58 4.49
CA GLN A 264 -4.38 4.57 5.86
C GLN A 264 -3.26 4.78 6.88
N LEU A 265 -3.61 5.13 8.11
CA LEU A 265 -2.70 5.19 9.24
C LEU A 265 -3.47 5.08 10.55
N ARG A 266 -2.97 4.28 11.48
CA ARG A 266 -3.41 4.25 12.88
C ARG A 266 -2.28 4.70 13.79
N TYR A 267 -2.37 5.92 14.28
CA TYR A 267 -1.38 6.50 15.18
C TYR A 267 -1.32 5.71 16.49
N HIS A 268 -0.09 5.43 16.97
CA HIS A 268 0.19 4.77 18.26
C HIS A 268 -0.49 3.41 18.43
N ASN A 269 -0.61 2.68 17.30
CA ASN A 269 -1.28 1.38 17.26
C ASN A 269 -0.35 0.19 17.50
N LEU A 270 0.94 0.40 17.68
CA LEU A 270 1.89 -0.68 17.94
C LEU A 270 2.05 -1.00 19.42
N ARG A 271 2.11 -2.30 19.76
CA ARG A 271 2.61 -2.79 21.05
C ARG A 271 4.12 -2.94 20.94
N GLN A 272 4.81 -2.84 22.05
CA GLN A 272 6.21 -3.25 22.11
C GLN A 272 6.27 -4.74 22.44
N SER A 273 6.94 -5.53 21.62
CA SER A 273 7.17 -6.94 21.86
C SER A 273 8.60 -7.34 21.54
N ASP A 274 9.00 -8.50 22.05
CA ASP A 274 10.32 -9.06 21.72
C ASP A 274 10.41 -9.55 20.26
N GLN A 275 9.29 -9.70 19.55
CA GLN A 275 9.25 -10.12 18.15
C GLN A 275 9.44 -8.94 17.19
N MET A 276 9.15 -7.71 17.60
CA MET A 276 9.30 -6.54 16.77
C MET A 276 10.79 -6.20 16.57
N GLN A 277 11.20 -6.14 15.32
CA GLN A 277 12.52 -5.63 14.94
C GLN A 277 12.48 -4.12 14.69
N LYS A 278 11.42 -3.65 14.05
CA LYS A 278 11.15 -2.24 13.75
C LYS A 278 9.67 -2.00 13.63
N GLY A 279 9.17 -0.97 14.30
CA GLY A 279 7.78 -0.49 14.16
C GLY A 279 7.76 1.00 13.82
N TYR A 280 6.72 1.42 13.06
CA TYR A 280 6.48 2.82 12.73
C TYR A 280 4.99 3.05 12.48
N ASP A 281 4.38 3.89 13.31
CA ASP A 281 2.95 4.17 13.33
C ASP A 281 2.65 5.67 13.46
N THR A 282 3.57 6.50 12.97
CA THR A 282 3.46 7.96 13.09
C THR A 282 3.29 8.67 11.75
N ASP A 283 3.52 7.99 10.62
CA ASP A 283 3.29 8.54 9.29
C ASP A 283 3.11 7.42 8.25
N ARG A 284 2.69 7.81 7.04
CA ARG A 284 2.51 6.93 5.90
C ARG A 284 3.81 6.72 5.14
N GLY A 285 3.87 5.63 4.39
CA GLY A 285 5.05 5.31 3.62
C GLY A 285 4.86 4.17 2.62
N PHE A 286 5.95 3.80 1.98
CA PHE A 286 6.05 2.67 1.05
C PHE A 286 7.41 2.02 1.22
N MET A 287 7.57 0.81 0.71
CA MET A 287 8.85 0.11 0.75
C MET A 287 9.39 -0.10 -0.66
N LEU A 288 10.68 0.11 -0.85
CA LEU A 288 11.45 -0.31 -2.01
C LEU A 288 12.22 -1.58 -1.68
N VAL A 289 12.26 -2.50 -2.63
CA VAL A 289 12.97 -3.78 -2.50
C VAL A 289 13.85 -4.00 -3.72
N GLU A 290 15.06 -4.50 -3.48
CA GLU A 290 15.95 -5.00 -4.50
C GLU A 290 16.46 -6.39 -4.10
N ILE A 291 16.29 -7.38 -4.98
CA ILE A 291 16.82 -8.73 -4.80
C ILE A 291 17.96 -8.94 -5.76
N ALA A 292 19.15 -9.14 -5.20
CA ALA A 292 20.38 -9.38 -5.93
C ALA A 292 21.10 -10.62 -5.37
N GLY A 293 21.17 -11.69 -6.16
CA GLY A 293 21.73 -12.97 -5.74
C GLY A 293 21.02 -13.55 -4.50
N ASP A 294 21.74 -13.77 -3.44
CA ASP A 294 21.25 -14.32 -2.16
C ASP A 294 20.90 -13.25 -1.11
N LYS A 295 20.75 -11.99 -1.53
CA LYS A 295 20.43 -10.87 -0.64
C LYS A 295 19.20 -10.13 -1.11
N LEU A 296 18.37 -9.74 -0.15
CA LEU A 296 17.28 -8.80 -0.30
C LEU A 296 17.67 -7.51 0.43
N TYR A 297 17.71 -6.44 -0.32
CA TYR A 297 17.89 -5.07 0.20
C TYR A 297 16.52 -4.41 0.22
N PHE A 298 16.23 -3.67 1.28
CA PHE A 298 15.00 -2.89 1.31
C PHE A 298 15.22 -1.52 1.96
N GLN A 299 14.33 -0.61 1.62
CA GLN A 299 14.24 0.72 2.21
C GLN A 299 12.78 1.12 2.30
N THR A 300 12.29 1.37 3.52
CA THR A 300 10.97 1.92 3.77
C THR A 300 11.07 3.44 3.92
N ILE A 301 10.23 4.17 3.21
CA ILE A 301 10.32 5.62 3.05
C ILE A 301 8.97 6.23 3.42
N SER A 302 9.00 7.28 4.24
CA SER A 302 7.78 8.03 4.59
C SER A 302 7.31 8.90 3.42
N ARG A 303 6.04 9.39 3.49
CA ARG A 303 5.50 10.35 2.53
C ARG A 303 6.28 11.68 2.47
N THR A 304 7.14 11.95 3.45
CA THR A 304 8.01 13.13 3.48
C THR A 304 9.44 12.84 2.98
N GLY A 305 9.71 11.62 2.48
CA GLY A 305 11.01 11.22 1.96
C GLY A 305 12.02 10.77 3.00
N THR A 306 11.61 10.64 4.27
CA THR A 306 12.50 10.15 5.34
C THR A 306 12.58 8.62 5.30
N THR A 307 13.79 8.06 5.39
CA THR A 307 13.97 6.61 5.56
C THR A 307 13.48 6.18 6.95
N ILE A 308 12.48 5.34 6.99
CA ILE A 308 11.89 4.76 8.21
C ILE A 308 12.73 3.58 8.70
N ASP A 309 13.06 2.70 7.76
CA ASP A 309 13.80 1.47 7.99
C ASP A 309 14.58 1.07 6.73
N SER A 310 15.68 0.38 6.89
CA SER A 310 16.45 -0.21 5.79
C SER A 310 17.40 -1.26 6.33
N ASP A 311 17.56 -2.35 5.60
CA ASP A 311 18.49 -3.43 5.98
C ASP A 311 18.85 -4.28 4.75
N VAL A 312 19.73 -5.24 4.98
CA VAL A 312 20.13 -6.28 4.02
C VAL A 312 19.82 -7.64 4.65
N LEU A 313 18.91 -8.36 4.04
CA LEU A 313 18.43 -9.65 4.54
C LEU A 313 19.05 -10.78 3.70
N PRO A 314 19.88 -11.67 4.29
CA PRO A 314 20.37 -12.83 3.57
C PRO A 314 19.24 -13.83 3.33
N ARG A 315 19.27 -14.51 2.18
CA ARG A 315 18.37 -15.61 1.91
C ARG A 315 18.64 -16.75 2.92
N GLN A 316 17.64 -17.08 3.71
CA GLN A 316 17.74 -18.20 4.63
C GLN A 316 17.67 -19.53 3.85
N PRO A 317 18.51 -20.50 4.17
CA PRO A 317 18.35 -21.83 3.60
C PRO A 317 17.01 -22.44 4.01
N PRO A 318 16.37 -23.26 3.17
CA PRO A 318 15.19 -24.00 3.61
C PRO A 318 15.56 -24.87 4.82
N PRO A 319 14.61 -25.12 5.75
CA PRO A 319 14.87 -25.96 6.91
C PRO A 319 15.45 -27.30 6.47
N SER A 320 16.49 -27.75 7.16
CA SER A 320 17.11 -29.04 6.83
C SER A 320 16.12 -30.16 7.10
N LYS A 321 15.98 -31.10 6.18
CA LYS A 321 15.10 -32.29 6.30
C LYS A 321 15.34 -33.13 7.60
N ALA A 322 16.37 -32.81 8.37
CA ALA A 322 16.73 -33.49 9.61
C ALA A 322 15.95 -33.02 10.84
N GLU A 323 15.38 -31.84 10.84
CA GLU A 323 14.64 -31.32 12.01
C GLU A 323 13.18 -31.77 12.09
N ASP A 324 12.60 -32.25 10.98
CA ASP A 324 11.22 -32.78 10.96
C ASP A 324 11.09 -34.13 11.69
N VAL A 325 12.16 -34.89 11.84
CA VAL A 325 12.13 -36.21 12.50
C VAL A 325 12.14 -36.10 14.03
N GLN A 326 12.71 -35.05 14.60
CA GLN A 326 12.78 -34.88 16.06
C GLN A 326 11.55 -34.23 16.71
N LYS A 327 10.75 -33.46 15.95
CA LYS A 327 9.51 -32.87 16.48
C LYS A 327 8.31 -33.83 16.46
N SER A 328 8.36 -34.90 15.68
CA SER A 328 7.30 -35.93 15.65
C SER A 328 7.45 -37.02 16.74
N GLN A 329 8.52 -36.95 17.56
CA GLN A 329 8.79 -37.91 18.64
C GLN A 329 8.73 -37.29 20.05
N LYS A 330 8.23 -36.08 20.19
CA LYS A 330 7.89 -35.46 21.46
C LYS A 330 6.41 -35.05 21.44
#